data_fa8dfa3ea0962e0eb2aa94d88c338c9e
#
_entry.id   fa8dfa3ea0962e0eb2aa94d88c338c9e
#
_cell.length_a   1.000
_cell.length_b   1.000
_cell.length_c   1.000
_cell.angle_alpha   90.00
_cell.angle_beta   90.00
_cell.angle_gamma   90.00
#
_symmetry.space_group_name_H-M   'P 1'
#
loop_
_entity.id
_entity.type
_entity.pdbx_description
1 polymer ?
#
loop_
_entity_poly.entity_id
_entity_poly.type
_entity_poly.pdbx_seq_one_letter_code
_entity_poly.pdbx_strand_id
1 'polypeptide(L)'
;MKSQLRRYTNLGNYKVREGETTVGGLTLNTNAKTVTVDGEEVRLTATEYKILELLMVNKGHVFSIEEIYEKVWKEPYYNAENTVAVHVRRIREKIEINPKEPKYLKVVWGIGYKIEG
;
A
#
# COMPACT_ATOMS: atom_id res chain seq x y z
N MET A 1 3.64 -19.80 -28.72
CA MET A 1 3.97 -19.76 -27.93
C MET A 1 3.71 -20.07 -27.30
N LYS A 2 3.65 -19.43 -27.39
CA LYS A 2 3.62 -19.47 -26.74
C LYS A 2 3.53 -19.49 -26.28
N SER A 3 3.39 -19.27 -27.26
CA SER A 3 3.51 -19.13 -26.61
C SER A 3 3.12 -19.12 -26.21
N GLN A 4 3.05 -18.53 -26.36
CA GLN A 4 2.97 -18.36 -25.83
C GLN A 4 2.69 -18.24 -25.44
N LEU A 5 2.39 -18.02 -26.04
CA LEU A 5 2.24 -17.86 -25.50
C LEU A 5 1.82 -17.83 -25.23
N ARG A 6 1.69 -17.36 -25.42
CA ARG A 6 1.50 -17.29 -24.99
C ARG A 6 1.32 -17.15 -24.60
N ARG A 7 1.10 -16.87 -25.12
CA ARG A 7 0.99 -16.73 -24.63
C ARG A 7 0.96 -16.62 -24.14
N TYR A 8 0.94 -15.99 -24.45
CA TYR A 8 0.92 -15.86 -23.84
C TYR A 8 0.85 -15.88 -23.39
N THR A 9 0.78 -16.11 -24.24
CA THR A 9 1.06 -16.08 -23.59
C THR A 9 1.14 -16.06 -23.03
N ASN A 10 1.17 -15.74 -23.28
CA ASN A 10 1.52 -15.69 -22.52
C ASN A 10 1.68 -15.52 -22.13
N LEU A 11 1.79 -14.96 -22.41
CA LEU A 11 2.18 -14.82 -21.84
C LEU A 11 2.42 -14.71 -21.21
N GLY A 12 2.58 -14.60 -21.17
CA GLY A 12 3.03 -14.37 -20.51
C GLY A 12 3.21 -14.22 -19.89
N ASN A 13 3.73 -14.14 -19.62
CA ASN A 13 3.86 -13.85 -19.04
C ASN A 13 4.15 -13.06 -18.88
N TYR A 14 4.97 -12.70 -18.94
CA TYR A 14 5.07 -11.67 -18.67
C TYR A 14 4.21 -10.94 -18.37
N LYS A 15 4.52 -10.78 -18.13
CA LYS A 15 3.25 -10.33 -17.93
C LYS A 15 3.02 -9.64 -16.60
N VAL A 16 2.41 -8.47 -16.65
CA VAL A 16 2.02 -7.78 -15.42
C VAL A 16 1.04 -8.67 -14.68
N ARG A 17 1.30 -8.97 -13.43
CA ARG A 17 0.38 -9.77 -12.64
C ARG A 17 -0.78 -8.93 -12.18
N GLU A 18 -1.96 -9.48 -12.38
CA GLU A 18 -3.15 -8.80 -11.95
C GLU A 18 -3.13 -8.56 -10.46
N GLY A 19 -3.50 -7.35 -10.06
CA GLY A 19 -3.63 -7.05 -8.67
C GLY A 19 -2.34 -6.66 -7.96
N GLU A 20 -1.21 -6.69 -8.67
CA GLU A 20 0.06 -6.30 -8.04
C GLU A 20 0.38 -4.84 -8.29
N THR A 21 0.79 -4.18 -7.24
CA THR A 21 1.28 -2.80 -7.32
C THR A 21 2.63 -2.78 -6.63
N THR A 22 3.64 -2.24 -7.31
CA THR A 22 4.99 -2.23 -6.79
C THR A 22 5.54 -0.81 -6.73
N VAL A 23 6.20 -0.51 -5.62
CA VAL A 23 6.90 0.76 -5.43
C VAL A 23 8.26 0.40 -4.84
N GLY A 24 9.32 0.52 -5.64
CA GLY A 24 10.64 0.09 -5.20
C GLY A 24 10.61 -1.38 -4.82
N GLY A 25 11.02 -1.68 -3.59
CA GLY A 25 10.99 -3.05 -3.09
C GLY A 25 9.68 -3.46 -2.45
N LEU A 26 8.72 -2.55 -2.39
CA LEU A 26 7.45 -2.81 -1.73
C LEU A 26 6.42 -3.26 -2.75
N THR A 27 5.85 -4.44 -2.57
CA THR A 27 4.85 -5.00 -3.47
C THR A 27 3.59 -5.35 -2.72
N LEU A 28 2.47 -4.96 -3.28
CA LEU A 28 1.16 -5.24 -2.70
C LEU A 28 0.34 -6.04 -3.71
N ASN A 29 -0.24 -7.15 -3.27
CA ASN A 29 -1.08 -7.99 -4.12
C ASN A 29 -2.51 -7.92 -3.61
N THR A 30 -3.39 -7.29 -4.37
CA THR A 30 -4.77 -7.09 -3.92
C THR A 30 -5.59 -8.38 -4.01
N ASN A 31 -5.20 -9.29 -4.90
CA ASN A 31 -5.92 -10.58 -4.99
C ASN A 31 -5.61 -11.47 -3.80
N ALA A 32 -4.36 -11.55 -3.43
CA ALA A 32 -3.95 -12.40 -2.31
C ALA A 32 -4.00 -11.67 -0.97
N LYS A 33 -4.15 -10.33 -1.00
CA LYS A 33 -4.13 -9.50 0.19
C LYS A 33 -2.81 -9.62 0.95
N THR A 34 -1.72 -9.64 0.20
CA THR A 34 -0.39 -9.79 0.77
C THR A 34 0.48 -8.58 0.45
N VAL A 35 1.48 -8.39 1.29
CA VAL A 35 2.46 -7.32 1.13
C VAL A 35 3.84 -7.92 1.32
N THR A 36 4.77 -7.58 0.42
CA THR A 36 6.15 -8.01 0.56
C THR A 36 7.06 -6.81 0.48
N VAL A 37 8.19 -6.89 1.18
CA VAL A 37 9.24 -5.88 1.11
C VAL A 37 10.52 -6.61 0.76
N ASP A 38 11.09 -6.26 -0.38
CA ASP A 38 12.32 -6.89 -0.88
C ASP A 38 12.18 -8.42 -0.93
N GLY A 39 10.98 -8.88 -1.31
CA GLY A 39 10.73 -10.30 -1.47
C GLY A 39 10.28 -11.03 -0.22
N GLU A 40 10.27 -10.36 0.92
CA GLU A 40 9.87 -10.99 2.17
C GLU A 40 8.47 -10.54 2.57
N GLU A 41 7.64 -11.50 2.92
CA GLU A 41 6.26 -11.19 3.28
C GLU A 41 6.20 -10.47 4.60
N VAL A 42 5.36 -9.43 4.65
CA VAL A 42 5.13 -8.63 5.83
C VAL A 42 3.71 -8.86 6.30
N ARG A 43 3.55 -9.10 7.60
CA ARG A 43 2.23 -9.33 8.17
C ARG A 43 1.61 -8.04 8.63
N LEU A 44 0.48 -7.70 8.02
CA LEU A 44 -0.29 -6.53 8.41
C LEU A 44 -1.64 -6.97 8.94
N THR A 45 -2.20 -6.17 9.87
CA THR A 45 -3.59 -6.39 10.25
C THR A 45 -4.47 -6.00 9.09
N ALA A 46 -5.75 -6.41 9.15
CA ALA A 46 -6.68 -6.10 8.08
C ALA A 46 -6.80 -4.59 7.86
N THR A 47 -6.85 -3.82 8.93
CA THR A 47 -6.97 -2.37 8.83
C THR A 47 -5.70 -1.75 8.26
N GLU A 48 -4.53 -2.22 8.72
CA GLU A 48 -3.26 -1.74 8.19
C GLU A 48 -3.15 -2.03 6.70
N TYR A 49 -3.57 -3.23 6.31
CA TYR A 49 -3.53 -3.58 4.90
C TYR A 49 -4.43 -2.65 4.08
N LYS A 50 -5.64 -2.38 4.57
CA LYS A 50 -6.57 -1.52 3.84
C LYS A 50 -6.02 -0.11 3.65
N ILE A 51 -5.36 0.42 4.66
CA ILE A 51 -4.75 1.74 4.55
C ILE A 51 -3.65 1.70 3.49
N LEU A 52 -2.78 0.71 3.57
CA LEU A 52 -1.67 0.61 2.64
C LEU A 52 -2.18 0.40 1.21
N GLU A 53 -3.20 -0.44 1.05
CA GLU A 53 -3.79 -0.67 -0.25
C GLU A 53 -4.33 0.63 -0.85
N LEU A 54 -5.06 1.39 -0.06
CA LEU A 54 -5.61 2.66 -0.53
C LEU A 54 -4.52 3.57 -1.05
N LEU A 55 -3.44 3.68 -0.30
CA LEU A 55 -2.34 4.58 -0.66
C LEU A 55 -1.54 4.05 -1.85
N MET A 56 -1.30 2.75 -1.91
CA MET A 56 -0.49 2.19 -2.98
C MET A 56 -1.20 2.15 -4.32
N VAL A 57 -2.47 1.78 -4.31
CA VAL A 57 -3.25 1.74 -5.54
C VAL A 57 -3.34 3.14 -6.16
N ASN A 58 -3.30 4.16 -5.30
CA ASN A 58 -3.34 5.55 -5.73
C ASN A 58 -2.01 6.26 -5.46
N LYS A 59 -0.92 5.58 -5.70
CA LYS A 59 0.39 6.14 -5.36
C LYS A 59 0.59 7.51 -5.98
N GLY A 60 1.21 8.39 -5.21
CA GLY A 60 1.41 9.77 -5.62
C GLY A 60 0.29 10.69 -5.19
N HIS A 61 -0.88 10.14 -4.89
CA HIS A 61 -2.01 10.93 -4.42
C HIS A 61 -1.92 11.12 -2.91
N VAL A 62 -2.11 12.35 -2.45
CA VAL A 62 -2.07 12.66 -1.02
C VAL A 62 -3.47 12.51 -0.46
N PHE A 63 -3.61 11.65 0.55
CA PHE A 63 -4.89 11.45 1.23
C PHE A 63 -4.85 12.12 2.58
N SER A 64 -5.89 12.90 2.89
CA SER A 64 -6.00 13.48 4.22
C SER A 64 -6.36 12.39 5.22
N ILE A 65 -6.16 12.68 6.50
CA ILE A 65 -6.53 11.76 7.57
C ILE A 65 -8.03 11.46 7.48
N GLU A 66 -8.82 12.49 7.20
CA GLU A 66 -10.27 12.33 7.07
C GLU A 66 -10.62 11.38 5.93
N GLU A 67 -9.97 11.56 4.78
CA GLU A 67 -10.23 10.68 3.63
C GLU A 67 -9.84 9.23 3.94
N ILE A 68 -8.70 9.04 4.58
CA ILE A 68 -8.25 7.70 4.93
C ILE A 68 -9.25 7.05 5.87
N TYR A 69 -9.66 7.79 6.89
CA TYR A 69 -10.59 7.25 7.87
C TYR A 69 -11.92 6.85 7.21
N GLU A 70 -12.49 7.75 6.43
CA GLU A 70 -13.80 7.48 5.84
C GLU A 70 -13.75 6.35 4.82
N LYS A 71 -12.68 6.25 4.07
CA LYS A 71 -12.58 5.19 3.06
C LYS A 71 -12.25 3.82 3.66
N VAL A 72 -11.47 3.79 4.74
CA VAL A 72 -11.07 2.53 5.35
C VAL A 72 -12.07 2.04 6.37
N TRP A 73 -12.51 2.92 7.26
CA TRP A 73 -13.48 2.55 8.30
C TRP A 73 -14.92 2.62 7.81
N LYS A 74 -15.17 3.37 6.75
CA LYS A 74 -16.50 3.53 6.14
C LYS A 74 -17.50 4.13 7.10
N GLU A 75 -17.02 5.10 7.86
CA GLU A 75 -17.81 5.85 8.84
C GLU A 75 -17.44 7.32 8.73
N PRO A 76 -18.37 8.21 9.12
CA PRO A 76 -18.02 9.63 9.14
C PRO A 76 -16.84 9.90 10.07
N TYR A 77 -16.01 10.83 9.68
CA TYR A 77 -14.83 11.16 10.46
C TYR A 77 -15.20 11.90 11.74
N TYR A 78 -14.62 11.45 12.86
CA TYR A 78 -14.88 12.03 14.17
C TYR A 78 -13.60 12.02 14.97
N ASN A 79 -12.81 13.08 14.89
CA ASN A 79 -11.62 13.20 15.71
C ASN A 79 -10.81 11.92 15.78
N ALA A 80 -10.62 11.28 14.63
CA ALA A 80 -9.94 10.00 14.58
C ALA A 80 -8.48 10.14 14.16
N GLU A 81 -7.89 11.30 14.44
CA GLU A 81 -6.50 11.55 14.04
C GLU A 81 -5.56 10.53 14.63
N ASN A 82 -5.70 10.25 15.93
CA ASN A 82 -4.82 9.31 16.58
C ASN A 82 -5.00 7.91 16.05
N THR A 83 -6.23 7.54 15.71
CA THR A 83 -6.51 6.22 15.18
C THR A 83 -5.75 6.00 13.88
N VAL A 84 -5.85 6.94 12.94
CA VAL A 84 -5.16 6.82 11.67
C VAL A 84 -3.65 6.88 11.89
N ALA A 85 -3.18 7.81 12.70
CA ALA A 85 -1.75 7.99 12.93
C ALA A 85 -1.10 6.75 13.55
N VAL A 86 -1.79 6.10 14.49
CA VAL A 86 -1.26 4.89 15.12
C VAL A 86 -1.11 3.78 14.09
N HIS A 87 -2.12 3.62 13.23
CA HIS A 87 -2.04 2.58 12.19
C HIS A 87 -0.95 2.88 11.19
N VAL A 88 -0.78 4.14 10.81
CA VAL A 88 0.28 4.53 9.87
C VAL A 88 1.64 4.24 10.50
N ARG A 89 1.80 4.56 11.79
CA ARG A 89 3.07 4.28 12.46
C ARG A 89 3.37 2.79 12.44
N ARG A 90 2.36 1.96 12.73
CA ARG A 90 2.56 0.52 12.75
C ARG A 90 2.91 -0.01 11.37
N ILE A 91 2.29 0.53 10.34
CA ILE A 91 2.63 0.15 8.97
C ILE A 91 4.10 0.48 8.70
N ARG A 92 4.53 1.69 9.06
CA ARG A 92 5.91 2.09 8.85
C ARG A 92 6.88 1.16 9.55
N GLU A 93 6.56 0.77 10.79
CA GLU A 93 7.43 -0.12 11.54
C GLU A 93 7.60 -1.45 10.85
N LYS A 94 6.63 -1.85 10.05
CA LYS A 94 6.64 -3.15 9.38
C LYS A 94 7.25 -3.10 7.99
N ILE A 95 7.12 -2.00 7.27
CA ILE A 95 7.58 -1.94 5.88
C ILE A 95 8.84 -1.08 5.68
N GLU A 96 9.14 -0.17 6.60
CA GLU A 96 10.29 0.73 6.43
C GLU A 96 11.50 0.20 7.16
N ILE A 97 12.67 0.31 6.53
CA ILE A 97 13.91 -0.03 7.21
C ILE A 97 14.12 0.93 8.36
N ASN A 98 13.86 2.22 8.14
CA ASN A 98 13.96 3.22 9.18
C ASN A 98 12.62 3.98 9.23
N PRO A 99 11.73 3.64 10.19
CA PRO A 99 10.42 4.30 10.24
C PRO A 99 10.49 5.80 10.44
N LYS A 100 11.58 6.31 10.99
CA LYS A 100 11.72 7.76 11.17
C LYS A 100 12.11 8.48 9.90
N GLU A 101 12.66 7.74 8.94
CA GLU A 101 12.98 8.28 7.63
C GLU A 101 12.35 7.37 6.58
N PRO A 102 11.02 7.42 6.47
CA PRO A 102 10.31 6.47 5.63
C PRO A 102 10.65 6.66 4.15
N LYS A 103 10.83 5.54 3.48
CA LYS A 103 11.11 5.52 2.06
C LYS A 103 9.83 5.45 1.24
N TYR A 104 8.83 4.77 1.77
CA TYR A 104 7.60 4.51 1.02
C TYR A 104 6.42 5.34 1.49
N LEU A 105 6.06 5.24 2.76
CA LEU A 105 4.89 5.91 3.29
C LEU A 105 5.30 7.25 3.86
N LYS A 106 4.98 8.31 3.13
CA LYS A 106 5.44 9.65 3.46
C LYS A 106 4.32 10.49 4.06
N VAL A 107 4.69 11.37 4.99
CA VAL A 107 3.76 12.34 5.51
C VAL A 107 3.90 13.62 4.69
N VAL A 108 2.76 14.24 4.38
CA VAL A 108 2.73 15.55 3.74
C VAL A 108 2.17 16.50 4.80
N TRP A 109 3.05 17.30 5.36
CA TRP A 109 2.71 18.14 6.51
C TRP A 109 1.52 19.04 6.21
N GLY A 110 0.56 19.05 7.15
CA GLY A 110 -0.62 19.87 7.02
C GLY A 110 -1.68 19.30 6.11
N ILE A 111 -1.41 18.17 5.42
CA ILE A 111 -2.36 17.59 4.47
C ILE A 111 -2.68 16.14 4.81
N GLY A 112 -1.69 15.26 4.83
CA GLY A 112 -1.96 13.86 5.10
C GLY A 112 -0.79 12.96 4.74
N TYR A 113 -1.10 11.84 4.07
CA TYR A 113 -0.12 10.80 3.78
C TYR A 113 -0.20 10.39 2.32
N LYS A 114 0.91 9.86 1.81
CA LYS A 114 0.95 9.31 0.46
C LYS A 114 2.00 8.21 0.38
N ILE A 115 1.89 7.38 -0.65
CA ILE A 115 2.96 6.47 -1.02
C ILE A 115 3.69 7.14 -2.18
N GLU A 116 4.98 7.26 -2.04
CA GLU A 116 5.82 7.88 -3.05
C GLU A 116 6.64 6.82 -3.75
N GLY A 117 6.61 6.83 -5.06
CA GLY A 117 7.36 5.83 -5.78
C GLY A 117 7.95 6.28 -7.09
#